data_cf83d7b06f64538fc822097136ad80c1
#
_entry.id   cf83d7b06f64538fc822097136ad80c1
#
_cell.length_a   1.000
_cell.length_b   1.000
_cell.length_c   1.000
_cell.angle_alpha   90.00
_cell.angle_beta   90.00
_cell.angle_gamma   90.00
#
_symmetry.space_group_name_H-M   'P 1'
#
loop_
_entity.id
_entity.type
_entity.pdbx_description
1 polymer ?
#
loop_
_entity_poly.entity_id
_entity_poly.type
_entity_poly.pdbx_seq_one_letter_code
_entity_poly.pdbx_strand_id
1 'polypeptide(L)'
;MKFSASSSADGVVHRRKKSWRAVGSVGLMALSVAMAGCQNAPFHVGLLQRSYQPDNTFAYPPKLSLNVQRVAVLPIAAETAGDNLPEGCAALAPVLWDQLVKAKKFELVAVDPVRLRAGTGQPRWTGTETLPADFLAFLRREYGCDGVLFAELTTYRAYAPMAVGWRLKLVDARSGQIIWAADELFDAAQPAVEHAVQRFTDPGLTRSLFYNSSWLAVNSPSQFGRYSAAALLETLPNR
;
A
#
# COMPACT_ATOMS: atom_id res chain seq x y z
N MET A 1 64.37 -67.48 -10.41
CA MET A 1 64.96 -67.94 -11.69
C MET A 1 64.86 -66.75 -12.64
N LYS A 2 66.03 -66.17 -12.79
CA LYS A 2 66.81 -66.11 -14.03
C LYS A 2 66.19 -65.23 -15.12
N PHE A 3 66.84 -64.17 -15.32
CA PHE A 3 67.79 -63.69 -16.32
C PHE A 3 67.09 -62.92 -17.45
N SER A 4 67.44 -61.86 -18.00
CA SER A 4 68.73 -61.19 -18.24
C SER A 4 68.54 -60.30 -19.45
N ALA A 5 68.90 -59.09 -19.33
CA ALA A 5 69.95 -58.39 -20.08
C ALA A 5 69.62 -57.90 -21.51
N SER A 6 69.82 -56.61 -21.63
CA SER A 6 70.79 -55.91 -22.48
C SER A 6 70.31 -55.64 -23.92
N SER A 7 70.46 -54.52 -24.50
CA SER A 7 71.62 -53.78 -24.91
C SER A 7 71.21 -52.63 -25.85
N SER A 8 71.60 -51.41 -25.52
CA SER A 8 72.31 -50.42 -26.31
C SER A 8 72.04 -50.28 -27.82
N ALA A 9 71.76 -49.08 -28.25
CA ALA A 9 72.60 -48.30 -29.15
C ALA A 9 71.96 -46.95 -29.56
N ASP A 10 72.67 -45.93 -29.27
CA ASP A 10 72.92 -44.66 -29.93
C ASP A 10 72.11 -44.24 -31.20
N GLY A 11 71.71 -42.98 -31.24
CA GLY A 11 71.28 -42.35 -32.46
C GLY A 11 70.85 -40.88 -32.23
N VAL A 12 71.84 -40.03 -31.89
CA VAL A 12 72.10 -38.65 -32.36
C VAL A 12 70.92 -37.80 -32.82
N VAL A 13 70.59 -36.79 -31.99
CA VAL A 13 70.42 -35.34 -32.24
C VAL A 13 69.63 -34.92 -33.46
N HIS A 14 68.47 -34.22 -33.20
CA HIS A 14 68.31 -32.91 -33.77
C HIS A 14 67.37 -32.06 -32.87
N ARG A 15 67.99 -31.04 -32.27
CA ARG A 15 67.27 -29.90 -31.59
C ARG A 15 66.33 -29.20 -32.58
N ARG A 16 65.09 -29.22 -32.31
CA ARG A 16 64.20 -28.13 -32.74
C ARG A 16 63.58 -27.47 -31.49
N LYS A 17 64.16 -26.34 -31.13
CA LYS A 17 63.53 -25.36 -30.24
C LYS A 17 62.28 -24.87 -30.94
N LYS A 18 61.12 -25.27 -30.50
CA LYS A 18 59.82 -24.61 -30.85
C LYS A 18 59.32 -23.89 -29.61
N SER A 19 59.27 -22.63 -29.79
CA SER A 19 58.83 -21.59 -28.87
C SER A 19 57.48 -21.89 -28.24
N TRP A 20 57.45 -22.21 -26.96
CA TRP A 20 56.28 -22.41 -26.14
C TRP A 20 55.92 -21.14 -25.35
N ARG A 21 56.24 -19.95 -25.88
CA ARG A 21 56.00 -18.68 -25.15
C ARG A 21 54.81 -17.87 -25.62
N ALA A 22 54.07 -18.31 -26.63
CA ALA A 22 52.96 -17.49 -27.17
C ALA A 22 51.55 -18.02 -26.84
N VAL A 23 51.40 -19.23 -26.28
CA VAL A 23 50.07 -19.81 -26.01
C VAL A 23 49.59 -19.56 -24.57
N GLY A 24 50.47 -19.29 -23.64
CA GLY A 24 50.14 -19.07 -22.23
C GLY A 24 49.54 -17.70 -21.92
N SER A 25 49.85 -16.67 -22.71
CA SER A 25 49.39 -15.30 -22.44
C SER A 25 47.98 -15.00 -22.96
N VAL A 26 47.57 -15.67 -24.03
CA VAL A 26 46.20 -15.46 -24.60
C VAL A 26 45.19 -16.23 -23.78
N GLY A 27 45.52 -17.41 -23.23
CA GLY A 27 44.62 -18.14 -22.34
C GLY A 27 44.39 -17.48 -20.98
N LEU A 28 45.40 -16.78 -20.45
CA LEU A 28 45.26 -16.08 -19.17
C LEU A 28 44.46 -14.78 -19.31
N MET A 29 44.54 -14.13 -20.48
CA MET A 29 43.74 -12.89 -20.74
C MET A 29 42.26 -13.18 -21.01
N ALA A 30 41.94 -14.32 -21.63
CA ALA A 30 40.57 -14.73 -21.84
C ALA A 30 39.84 -15.15 -20.54
N LEU A 31 40.60 -15.72 -19.58
CA LEU A 31 40.02 -16.12 -18.28
C LEU A 31 39.81 -14.94 -17.34
N SER A 32 40.62 -13.87 -17.46
CA SER A 32 40.43 -12.65 -16.65
C SER A 32 39.24 -11.79 -17.11
N VAL A 33 38.86 -11.81 -18.38
CA VAL A 33 37.68 -11.10 -18.91
C VAL A 33 36.39 -11.82 -18.50
N ALA A 34 36.39 -13.15 -18.34
CA ALA A 34 35.18 -13.87 -17.90
C ALA A 34 34.87 -13.64 -16.39
N MET A 35 35.87 -13.33 -15.56
CA MET A 35 35.63 -13.02 -14.14
C MET A 35 35.18 -11.57 -13.89
N ALA A 36 35.45 -10.64 -14.80
CA ALA A 36 34.99 -9.24 -14.68
C ALA A 36 33.52 -9.05 -15.08
N GLY A 37 32.92 -10.00 -15.77
CA GLY A 37 31.53 -9.94 -16.24
C GLY A 37 30.49 -10.28 -15.19
N CYS A 38 30.84 -10.84 -14.04
CA CYS A 38 29.87 -11.24 -13.00
C CYS A 38 29.68 -10.23 -11.86
N GLN A 39 30.35 -9.08 -11.88
CA GLN A 39 30.27 -8.12 -10.77
C GLN A 39 29.31 -6.95 -10.99
N ASN A 40 28.69 -6.83 -12.15
CA ASN A 40 27.76 -5.75 -12.45
C ASN A 40 26.40 -6.26 -12.97
N ALA A 41 25.89 -7.36 -12.44
CA ALA A 41 24.46 -7.58 -12.50
C ALA A 41 23.85 -6.61 -11.48
N PRO A 42 23.17 -5.52 -11.90
CA PRO A 42 22.44 -4.71 -10.95
C PRO A 42 21.36 -5.65 -10.40
N PHE A 43 21.45 -5.95 -9.10
CA PHE A 43 20.36 -6.57 -8.38
C PHE A 43 19.18 -5.60 -8.39
N HIS A 44 18.48 -5.50 -9.51
CA HIS A 44 17.18 -4.85 -9.61
C HIS A 44 16.11 -5.75 -8.98
N VAL A 45 16.30 -6.15 -7.72
CA VAL A 45 15.26 -6.89 -6.97
C VAL A 45 14.10 -5.94 -6.58
N GLY A 46 14.23 -4.64 -6.83
CA GLY A 46 13.24 -3.64 -6.40
C GLY A 46 12.26 -3.15 -7.47
N LEU A 47 12.40 -3.51 -8.76
CA LEU A 47 11.65 -2.84 -9.83
C LEU A 47 10.31 -3.48 -10.20
N LEU A 48 9.95 -4.63 -9.62
CA LEU A 48 8.70 -5.33 -9.93
C LEU A 48 7.77 -5.49 -8.73
N GLN A 49 8.07 -4.88 -7.59
CA GLN A 49 7.15 -4.94 -6.47
C GLN A 49 5.98 -4.01 -6.79
N ARG A 50 4.85 -4.62 -7.18
CA ARG A 50 3.59 -3.90 -7.40
C ARG A 50 3.30 -3.06 -6.17
N SER A 51 2.99 -1.77 -6.40
CA SER A 51 2.44 -0.92 -5.34
C SER A 51 1.22 -1.62 -4.77
N TYR A 52 1.13 -1.68 -3.46
CA TYR A 52 -0.09 -2.15 -2.82
C TYR A 52 -1.27 -1.30 -3.30
N GLN A 53 -2.33 -1.96 -3.72
CA GLN A 53 -3.59 -1.32 -4.12
C GLN A 53 -4.72 -2.05 -3.40
N PRO A 54 -5.65 -1.32 -2.78
CA PRO A 54 -6.86 -1.91 -2.23
C PRO A 54 -7.63 -2.64 -3.34
N ASP A 55 -8.05 -3.88 -3.08
CA ASP A 55 -8.75 -4.71 -4.06
C ASP A 55 -10.19 -5.04 -3.63
N ASN A 56 -10.51 -4.95 -2.34
CA ASN A 56 -11.86 -5.14 -1.85
C ASN A 56 -12.68 -3.83 -1.96
N THR A 57 -12.96 -3.45 -3.19
CA THR A 57 -13.67 -2.21 -3.50
C THR A 57 -14.81 -2.44 -4.48
N PHE A 58 -15.87 -1.65 -4.34
CA PHE A 58 -17.04 -1.65 -5.21
C PHE A 58 -17.35 -0.24 -5.68
N ALA A 59 -17.68 -0.07 -6.94
CA ALA A 59 -18.14 1.20 -7.50
C ALA A 59 -19.20 0.97 -8.58
N TYR A 60 -20.36 1.62 -8.41
CA TYR A 60 -21.42 1.60 -9.40
C TYR A 60 -22.25 2.90 -9.33
N PRO A 61 -22.40 3.60 -10.43
CA PRO A 61 -21.78 3.41 -11.75
C PRO A 61 -20.26 3.65 -11.74
N PRO A 62 -19.52 3.26 -12.78
CA PRO A 62 -18.05 3.41 -12.82
C PRO A 62 -17.56 4.87 -12.82
N LYS A 63 -18.49 5.82 -12.99
CA LYS A 63 -18.25 7.26 -12.88
C LYS A 63 -19.21 7.85 -11.86
N LEU A 64 -18.71 8.81 -11.07
CA LEU A 64 -19.56 9.56 -10.16
C LEU A 64 -20.62 10.36 -10.91
N SER A 65 -21.88 10.21 -10.49
CA SER A 65 -22.95 11.04 -11.01
C SER A 65 -22.73 12.51 -10.65
N LEU A 66 -22.99 13.39 -11.61
CA LEU A 66 -22.95 14.85 -11.41
C LEU A 66 -23.96 15.32 -10.35
N ASN A 67 -24.96 14.50 -10.03
CA ASN A 67 -25.98 14.79 -9.04
C ASN A 67 -25.49 14.60 -7.60
N VAL A 68 -24.35 13.93 -7.38
CA VAL A 68 -23.76 13.73 -6.06
C VAL A 68 -22.68 14.78 -5.85
N GLN A 69 -23.09 15.97 -5.40
CA GLN A 69 -22.19 17.10 -5.20
C GLN A 69 -21.84 17.27 -3.74
N ARG A 70 -22.82 17.19 -2.84
CA ARG A 70 -22.66 17.42 -1.42
C ARG A 70 -22.82 16.13 -0.64
N VAL A 71 -21.80 15.76 0.14
CA VAL A 71 -21.74 14.50 0.89
C VAL A 71 -21.70 14.78 2.39
N ALA A 72 -22.68 14.23 3.11
CA ALA A 72 -22.67 14.22 4.57
C ALA A 72 -21.75 13.08 5.05
N VAL A 73 -20.73 13.44 5.82
CA VAL A 73 -19.77 12.48 6.40
C VAL A 73 -20.20 12.17 7.83
N LEU A 74 -20.58 10.93 8.08
CA LEU A 74 -20.96 10.47 9.40
C LEU A 74 -19.75 10.37 10.33
N PRO A 75 -19.96 10.52 11.65
CA PRO A 75 -18.92 10.23 12.64
C PRO A 75 -18.43 8.79 12.49
N ILE A 76 -17.10 8.60 12.58
CA ILE A 76 -16.52 7.26 12.47
C ILE A 76 -17.10 6.35 13.54
N ALA A 77 -17.70 5.24 13.10
CA ALA A 77 -18.13 4.16 13.97
C ALA A 77 -16.97 3.17 14.20
N ALA A 78 -17.01 2.46 15.31
CA ALA A 78 -16.10 1.38 15.62
C ALA A 78 -16.84 0.05 15.52
N GLU A 79 -16.22 -0.96 14.95
CA GLU A 79 -16.73 -2.33 15.08
C GLU A 79 -16.73 -2.75 16.55
N THR A 80 -17.75 -3.47 16.98
CA THR A 80 -18.03 -3.72 18.41
C THR A 80 -16.98 -4.59 19.13
N ALA A 81 -16.02 -5.17 18.42
CA ALA A 81 -15.16 -6.25 18.91
C ALA A 81 -13.67 -5.92 19.12
N GLY A 82 -13.24 -4.65 19.10
CA GLY A 82 -11.80 -4.31 19.18
C GLY A 82 -11.43 -3.38 20.33
N ASP A 83 -10.39 -3.74 21.11
CA ASP A 83 -10.03 -3.07 22.36
C ASP A 83 -9.57 -1.60 22.23
N ASN A 84 -9.02 -1.17 21.10
CA ASN A 84 -8.48 0.21 20.90
C ASN A 84 -9.23 1.02 19.84
N LEU A 85 -10.37 0.54 19.36
CA LEU A 85 -11.12 1.18 18.27
C LEU A 85 -11.66 2.57 18.63
N PRO A 86 -12.18 2.84 19.84
CA PRO A 86 -12.63 4.18 20.21
C PRO A 86 -11.51 5.22 20.16
N GLU A 87 -10.30 4.85 20.63
CA GLU A 87 -9.11 5.69 20.55
C GLU A 87 -8.69 5.91 19.09
N GLY A 88 -8.69 4.83 18.31
CA GLY A 88 -8.42 4.88 16.87
C GLY A 88 -9.39 5.79 16.13
N CYS A 89 -10.69 5.73 16.42
CA CYS A 89 -11.69 6.63 15.83
C CYS A 89 -11.38 8.09 16.14
N ALA A 90 -11.03 8.40 17.40
CA ALA A 90 -10.69 9.77 17.80
C ALA A 90 -9.41 10.27 17.10
N ALA A 91 -8.38 9.42 17.02
CA ALA A 91 -7.10 9.74 16.39
C ALA A 91 -7.20 9.89 14.86
N LEU A 92 -8.02 9.06 14.22
CA LEU A 92 -8.10 8.98 12.76
C LEU A 92 -9.23 9.83 12.15
N ALA A 93 -10.19 10.34 12.93
CA ALA A 93 -11.26 11.19 12.40
C ALA A 93 -10.72 12.45 11.68
N PRO A 94 -9.80 13.25 12.26
CA PRO A 94 -9.23 14.39 11.55
C PRO A 94 -8.40 13.96 10.34
N VAL A 95 -7.75 12.81 10.40
CA VAL A 95 -6.94 12.28 9.31
C VAL A 95 -7.80 11.90 8.11
N LEU A 96 -8.90 11.18 8.34
CA LEU A 96 -9.86 10.82 7.27
C LEU A 96 -10.48 12.08 6.66
N TRP A 97 -10.88 13.03 7.48
CA TRP A 97 -11.44 14.30 7.02
C TRP A 97 -10.47 15.03 6.08
N ASP A 98 -9.20 15.17 6.48
CA ASP A 98 -8.16 15.80 5.67
C ASP A 98 -7.97 15.12 4.32
N GLN A 99 -8.01 13.77 4.28
CA GLN A 99 -7.86 13.04 3.03
C GLN A 99 -9.09 13.19 2.13
N LEU A 100 -10.31 13.20 2.69
CA LEU A 100 -11.54 13.48 1.97
C LEU A 100 -11.51 14.88 1.32
N VAL A 101 -11.07 15.90 2.07
CA VAL A 101 -10.91 17.28 1.56
C VAL A 101 -9.88 17.31 0.42
N LYS A 102 -8.75 16.59 0.56
CA LYS A 102 -7.71 16.51 -0.48
C LYS A 102 -8.16 15.80 -1.75
N ALA A 103 -9.04 14.82 -1.63
CA ALA A 103 -9.59 14.09 -2.77
C ALA A 103 -10.41 15.00 -3.71
N LYS A 104 -10.96 16.13 -3.22
CA LYS A 104 -11.69 17.15 -4.00
C LYS A 104 -12.82 16.58 -4.86
N LYS A 105 -13.44 15.49 -4.43
CA LYS A 105 -14.52 14.83 -5.19
C LYS A 105 -15.90 15.44 -4.88
N PHE A 106 -16.09 15.98 -3.68
CA PHE A 106 -17.38 16.44 -3.16
C PHE A 106 -17.23 17.71 -2.32
N GLU A 107 -18.31 18.45 -2.16
CA GLU A 107 -18.50 19.34 -1.02
C GLU A 107 -18.81 18.46 0.21
N LEU A 108 -18.05 18.63 1.28
CA LEU A 108 -18.17 17.80 2.47
C LEU A 108 -18.89 18.54 3.59
N VAL A 109 -19.81 17.85 4.25
CA VAL A 109 -20.50 18.35 5.43
C VAL A 109 -20.31 17.35 6.57
N ALA A 110 -19.70 17.80 7.66
CA ALA A 110 -19.54 16.96 8.84
C ALA A 110 -20.88 16.83 9.57
N VAL A 111 -21.27 15.61 9.88
CA VAL A 111 -22.48 15.33 10.66
C VAL A 111 -22.15 15.39 12.14
N ASP A 112 -22.86 16.26 12.87
CA ASP A 112 -22.71 16.37 14.32
C ASP A 112 -23.32 15.13 15.01
N PRO A 113 -22.53 14.39 15.83
CA PRO A 113 -23.03 13.20 16.53
C PRO A 113 -24.19 13.49 17.50
N VAL A 114 -24.28 14.70 18.07
CA VAL A 114 -25.39 15.08 18.97
C VAL A 114 -26.70 15.23 18.18
N ARG A 115 -26.62 15.92 17.04
CA ARG A 115 -27.78 16.09 16.12
C ARG A 115 -28.20 14.76 15.49
N LEU A 116 -27.20 13.94 15.11
CA LEU A 116 -27.46 12.61 14.57
C LEU A 116 -28.23 11.75 15.58
N ARG A 117 -27.78 11.73 16.85
CA ARG A 117 -28.47 11.02 17.92
C ARG A 117 -29.88 11.52 18.16
N ALA A 118 -30.09 12.84 18.15
CA ALA A 118 -31.41 13.42 18.34
C ALA A 118 -32.40 13.04 17.23
N GLY A 119 -31.92 12.92 15.97
CA GLY A 119 -32.77 12.60 14.83
C GLY A 119 -32.92 11.11 14.52
N THR A 120 -31.97 10.28 14.97
CA THR A 120 -31.92 8.85 14.55
C THR A 120 -31.75 7.84 15.72
N GLY A 121 -31.60 8.34 16.95
CA GLY A 121 -31.47 7.55 18.15
C GLY A 121 -30.02 7.20 18.52
N GLN A 122 -29.07 7.23 17.58
CA GLN A 122 -27.67 6.89 17.82
C GLN A 122 -26.71 7.96 17.30
N PRO A 123 -25.57 8.20 17.97
CA PRO A 123 -24.58 9.21 17.59
C PRO A 123 -23.63 8.75 16.47
N ARG A 124 -23.64 7.47 16.13
CA ARG A 124 -22.81 6.83 15.09
C ARG A 124 -23.60 5.69 14.46
N TRP A 125 -23.37 5.46 13.18
CA TRP A 125 -24.00 4.39 12.41
C TRP A 125 -22.95 3.73 11.53
N THR A 126 -22.98 2.40 11.49
CA THR A 126 -22.16 1.63 10.53
C THR A 126 -22.91 1.48 9.21
N GLY A 127 -22.16 1.17 8.16
CA GLY A 127 -22.76 0.89 6.86
C GLY A 127 -23.45 -0.47 6.76
N THR A 128 -23.41 -1.30 7.81
CA THR A 128 -23.94 -2.66 7.88
C THR A 128 -25.20 -2.79 8.75
N GLU A 129 -25.48 -1.78 9.58
CA GLU A 129 -26.64 -1.77 10.45
C GLU A 129 -27.96 -1.54 9.69
N THR A 130 -29.04 -2.02 10.26
CA THR A 130 -30.39 -1.69 9.78
C THR A 130 -30.72 -0.26 10.15
N LEU A 131 -30.80 0.60 9.14
CA LEU A 131 -31.10 2.02 9.32
C LEU A 131 -32.60 2.26 9.58
N PRO A 132 -32.97 3.28 10.39
CA PRO A 132 -34.35 3.77 10.46
C PRO A 132 -34.88 4.15 9.07
N ALA A 133 -36.17 3.94 8.84
CA ALA A 133 -36.76 4.16 7.52
C ALA A 133 -36.62 5.60 6.99
N ASP A 134 -36.57 6.59 7.88
CA ASP A 134 -36.43 8.00 7.57
C ASP A 134 -34.98 8.54 7.68
N PHE A 135 -34.01 7.67 7.94
CA PHE A 135 -32.60 8.03 8.17
C PHE A 135 -32.02 8.93 7.07
N LEU A 136 -32.08 8.46 5.83
CA LEU A 136 -31.57 9.25 4.69
C LEU A 136 -32.39 10.53 4.44
N ALA A 137 -33.71 10.46 4.66
CA ALA A 137 -34.56 11.63 4.54
C ALA A 137 -34.25 12.68 5.60
N PHE A 138 -33.97 12.28 6.84
CA PHE A 138 -33.48 13.14 7.90
C PHE A 138 -32.17 13.83 7.52
N LEU A 139 -31.16 13.08 7.08
CA LEU A 139 -29.85 13.64 6.69
C LEU A 139 -29.99 14.64 5.53
N ARG A 140 -30.77 14.30 4.52
CA ARG A 140 -31.04 15.21 3.39
C ARG A 140 -31.69 16.54 3.84
N ARG A 141 -32.66 16.46 4.72
CA ARG A 141 -33.35 17.63 5.22
C ARG A 141 -32.47 18.52 6.10
N GLU A 142 -31.68 17.90 6.98
CA GLU A 142 -30.86 18.60 7.95
C GLU A 142 -29.55 19.16 7.34
N TYR A 143 -28.90 18.40 6.44
CA TYR A 143 -27.58 18.74 5.90
C TYR A 143 -27.59 19.11 4.41
N GLY A 144 -28.74 18.98 3.73
CA GLY A 144 -28.85 19.29 2.30
C GLY A 144 -27.96 18.43 1.43
N CYS A 145 -27.73 17.18 1.82
CA CYS A 145 -26.76 16.31 1.13
C CYS A 145 -27.40 15.47 0.02
N ASP A 146 -26.61 15.19 -1.01
CA ASP A 146 -26.94 14.27 -2.11
C ASP A 146 -26.42 12.86 -1.84
N GLY A 147 -25.34 12.75 -1.08
CA GLY A 147 -24.74 11.49 -0.67
C GLY A 147 -24.44 11.44 0.83
N VAL A 148 -24.31 10.23 1.37
CA VAL A 148 -23.95 9.98 2.76
C VAL A 148 -22.77 9.01 2.78
N LEU A 149 -21.69 9.41 3.45
CA LEU A 149 -20.52 8.59 3.68
C LEU A 149 -20.56 8.00 5.08
N PHE A 150 -20.69 6.69 5.16
CA PHE A 150 -20.47 5.89 6.35
C PHE A 150 -18.98 5.59 6.47
N ALA A 151 -18.43 5.80 7.65
CA ALA A 151 -17.05 5.49 7.95
C ALA A 151 -16.98 4.60 9.19
N GLU A 152 -16.31 3.48 9.07
CA GLU A 152 -16.15 2.51 10.14
C GLU A 152 -14.68 2.10 10.24
N LEU A 153 -14.18 2.05 11.47
CA LEU A 153 -12.86 1.54 11.79
C LEU A 153 -13.01 0.09 12.27
N THR A 154 -12.50 -0.86 11.49
CA THR A 154 -12.62 -2.30 11.78
C THR A 154 -11.42 -2.85 12.53
N THR A 155 -10.26 -2.20 12.36
CA THR A 155 -9.01 -2.59 13.05
C THR A 155 -8.19 -1.35 13.36
N TYR A 156 -7.62 -1.30 14.57
CA TYR A 156 -6.66 -0.28 14.94
C TYR A 156 -5.56 -0.85 15.82
N ARG A 157 -4.34 -0.88 15.30
CA ARG A 157 -3.14 -1.27 16.04
C ARG A 157 -2.11 -0.15 15.89
N ALA A 158 -1.95 0.63 16.96
CA ALA A 158 -1.10 1.82 16.98
C ALA A 158 0.41 1.51 17.12
N TYR A 159 0.76 0.26 17.40
CA TYR A 159 2.14 -0.19 17.63
C TYR A 159 2.63 -1.06 16.49
N ALA A 160 3.94 -1.05 16.25
CA ALA A 160 4.56 -1.83 15.19
C ALA A 160 4.40 -3.36 15.39
N PRO A 161 4.08 -4.12 14.36
CA PRO A 161 3.66 -3.66 13.04
C PRO A 161 2.25 -3.05 13.10
N MET A 162 2.11 -1.80 12.63
CA MET A 162 0.83 -1.10 12.68
C MET A 162 -0.20 -1.71 11.75
N ALA A 163 -1.47 -1.60 12.12
CA ALA A 163 -2.58 -2.01 11.28
C ALA A 163 -3.76 -1.05 11.43
N VAL A 164 -4.39 -0.73 10.29
CA VAL A 164 -5.61 0.07 10.22
C VAL A 164 -6.56 -0.58 9.23
N GLY A 165 -7.74 -0.96 9.69
CA GLY A 165 -8.82 -1.49 8.88
C GLY A 165 -9.92 -0.45 8.71
N TRP A 166 -10.32 -0.20 7.48
CA TRP A 166 -11.39 0.72 7.13
C TRP A 166 -12.51 0.01 6.40
N ARG A 167 -13.75 0.33 6.78
CA ARG A 167 -14.94 0.05 5.98
C ARG A 167 -15.64 1.37 5.67
N LEU A 168 -15.56 1.79 4.42
CA LEU A 168 -16.16 3.02 3.93
C LEU A 168 -17.29 2.70 2.95
N LYS A 169 -18.42 3.41 3.04
CA LYS A 169 -19.56 3.22 2.14
C LYS A 169 -20.19 4.57 1.80
N LEU A 170 -20.21 4.91 0.53
CA LEU A 170 -20.90 6.08 0.00
C LEU A 170 -22.23 5.63 -0.62
N VAL A 171 -23.32 6.20 -0.15
CA VAL A 171 -24.66 5.93 -0.67
C VAL A 171 -25.30 7.19 -1.23
N ASP A 172 -26.13 7.03 -2.24
CA ASP A 172 -27.02 8.09 -2.74
C ASP A 172 -28.10 8.34 -1.68
N ALA A 173 -28.21 9.59 -1.24
CA ALA A 173 -29.14 9.94 -0.16
C ALA A 173 -30.62 9.90 -0.57
N ARG A 174 -30.94 9.84 -1.88
CA ARG A 174 -32.30 9.77 -2.40
C ARG A 174 -32.78 8.34 -2.59
N SER A 175 -31.95 7.54 -3.25
CA SER A 175 -32.28 6.16 -3.62
C SER A 175 -31.82 5.12 -2.59
N GLY A 176 -30.83 5.46 -1.74
CA GLY A 176 -30.17 4.52 -0.85
C GLY A 176 -29.22 3.56 -1.57
N GLN A 177 -28.98 3.76 -2.86
CA GLN A 177 -28.08 2.90 -3.63
C GLN A 177 -26.63 3.14 -3.24
N ILE A 178 -25.83 2.06 -3.16
CA ILE A 178 -24.40 2.15 -2.92
C ILE A 178 -23.74 2.66 -4.20
N ILE A 179 -23.07 3.80 -4.09
CA ILE A 179 -22.27 4.40 -5.16
C ILE A 179 -20.85 3.84 -5.13
N TRP A 180 -20.30 3.70 -3.94
CA TRP A 180 -18.94 3.19 -3.73
C TRP A 180 -18.86 2.56 -2.33
N ALA A 181 -18.10 1.50 -2.23
CA ALA A 181 -17.76 0.89 -0.95
C ALA A 181 -16.33 0.33 -1.01
N ALA A 182 -15.67 0.34 0.12
CA ALA A 182 -14.35 -0.25 0.29
C ALA A 182 -14.24 -0.84 1.70
N ASP A 183 -13.70 -2.05 1.81
CA ASP A 183 -13.44 -2.73 3.08
C ASP A 183 -12.05 -3.33 3.02
N GLU A 184 -11.06 -2.71 3.68
CA GLU A 184 -9.66 -3.03 3.48
C GLU A 184 -8.86 -2.97 4.78
N LEU A 185 -7.98 -3.94 4.98
CA LEU A 185 -7.04 -4.01 6.09
C LEU A 185 -5.61 -3.69 5.60
N PHE A 186 -5.11 -2.56 6.03
CA PHE A 186 -3.71 -2.19 5.86
C PHE A 186 -2.90 -2.71 7.04
N ASP A 187 -2.03 -3.68 6.81
CA ASP A 187 -1.14 -4.24 7.84
C ASP A 187 0.32 -4.02 7.44
N ALA A 188 1.05 -3.25 8.25
CA ALA A 188 2.47 -2.97 8.03
C ALA A 188 3.37 -4.22 8.15
N ALA A 189 2.87 -5.34 8.66
CA ALA A 189 3.57 -6.62 8.60
C ALA A 189 3.67 -7.17 7.16
N GLN A 190 2.83 -6.69 6.23
CA GLN A 190 2.89 -7.04 4.83
C GLN A 190 3.91 -6.15 4.10
N PRO A 191 4.96 -6.72 3.46
CA PRO A 191 5.99 -5.93 2.79
C PRO A 191 5.45 -4.99 1.70
N ALA A 192 4.38 -5.38 1.01
CA ALA A 192 3.75 -4.55 -0.02
C ALA A 192 3.14 -3.27 0.58
N VAL A 193 2.48 -3.37 1.75
CA VAL A 193 1.91 -2.25 2.49
C VAL A 193 3.03 -1.37 3.03
N GLU A 194 4.03 -1.97 3.70
CA GLU A 194 5.18 -1.24 4.23
C GLU A 194 5.87 -0.38 3.17
N HIS A 195 6.20 -0.98 2.02
CA HIS A 195 6.81 -0.26 0.90
C HIS A 195 5.92 0.83 0.31
N ALA A 196 4.60 0.62 0.30
CA ALA A 196 3.67 1.62 -0.21
C ALA A 196 3.58 2.83 0.74
N VAL A 197 3.56 2.61 2.05
CA VAL A 197 3.63 3.68 3.07
C VAL A 197 4.92 4.48 2.93
N GLN A 198 6.07 3.80 2.78
CA GLN A 198 7.36 4.46 2.61
C GLN A 198 7.38 5.38 1.39
N ARG A 199 6.85 4.91 0.25
CA ARG A 199 6.76 5.71 -0.98
C ARG A 199 5.78 6.87 -0.87
N PHE A 200 4.67 6.68 -0.18
CA PHE A 200 3.68 7.74 0.05
C PHE A 200 4.27 8.90 0.88
N THR A 201 5.15 8.57 1.83
CA THR A 201 5.75 9.56 2.71
C THR A 201 6.97 10.23 2.09
N ASP A 202 7.71 9.53 1.25
CA ASP A 202 8.89 10.03 0.53
C ASP A 202 8.76 9.73 -0.98
N PRO A 203 8.00 10.54 -1.73
CA PRO A 203 7.81 10.34 -3.17
C PRO A 203 9.10 10.49 -3.97
N GLY A 204 10.10 11.14 -3.38
CA GLY A 204 11.37 11.45 -4.04
C GLY A 204 12.41 10.38 -3.92
N LEU A 205 12.19 9.24 -3.20
CA LEU A 205 13.18 8.20 -2.91
C LEU A 205 14.59 8.48 -3.47
N THR A 206 15.05 9.70 -3.29
CA THR A 206 16.45 9.97 -3.32
C THR A 206 16.99 9.14 -2.19
N ARG A 207 17.69 8.12 -2.57
CA ARG A 207 18.47 7.22 -1.73
C ARG A 207 19.32 8.06 -0.78
N SER A 208 18.63 8.80 0.08
CA SER A 208 19.27 9.48 1.19
C SER A 208 19.77 8.36 2.08
N LEU A 209 21.07 8.17 2.05
CA LEU A 209 21.82 7.31 2.97
C LEU A 209 21.66 7.76 4.43
N PHE A 210 20.80 8.74 4.68
CA PHE A 210 20.40 9.26 5.98
C PHE A 210 18.96 8.84 6.27
N TYR A 211 18.83 7.62 6.72
CA TYR A 211 17.93 7.09 7.72
C TYR A 211 16.97 8.14 8.31
N ASN A 212 15.65 7.92 8.18
CA ASN A 212 14.63 8.18 9.20
C ASN A 212 13.23 8.57 8.75
N SER A 213 12.98 9.17 7.57
CA SER A 213 11.60 9.60 7.26
C SER A 213 10.66 8.41 6.97
N SER A 214 11.17 7.40 6.28
CA SER A 214 10.37 6.21 5.93
C SER A 214 10.07 5.32 7.13
N TRP A 215 11.03 5.17 8.06
CA TRP A 215 10.81 4.42 9.30
C TRP A 215 9.81 5.12 10.22
N LEU A 216 9.85 6.45 10.31
CA LEU A 216 8.89 7.23 11.08
C LEU A 216 7.46 7.11 10.54
N ALA A 217 7.30 7.02 9.23
CA ALA A 217 5.98 6.86 8.60
C ALA A 217 5.31 5.54 8.97
N VAL A 218 6.08 4.45 8.98
CA VAL A 218 5.57 3.11 9.33
C VAL A 218 5.35 2.99 10.84
N ASN A 219 5.90 3.89 11.66
CA ASN A 219 5.77 3.88 13.12
C ASN A 219 4.96 5.06 13.67
N SER A 220 4.34 5.88 12.82
CA SER A 220 3.44 6.95 13.23
C SER A 220 1.99 6.59 12.86
N PRO A 221 1.10 6.38 13.86
CA PRO A 221 -0.29 6.02 13.60
C PRO A 221 -1.02 7.03 12.69
N SER A 222 -0.75 8.32 12.85
CA SER A 222 -1.35 9.36 12.01
C SER A 222 -0.84 9.34 10.57
N GLN A 223 0.44 9.06 10.33
CA GLN A 223 0.99 8.94 8.97
C GLN A 223 0.50 7.66 8.29
N PHE A 224 0.48 6.56 9.02
CA PHE A 224 -0.05 5.30 8.52
C PHE A 224 -1.55 5.41 8.20
N GLY A 225 -2.33 6.02 9.09
CA GLY A 225 -3.75 6.32 8.86
C GLY A 225 -3.97 7.25 7.66
N ARG A 226 -3.09 8.24 7.46
CA ARG A 226 -3.13 9.12 6.28
C ARG A 226 -2.92 8.37 4.97
N TYR A 227 -1.94 7.48 4.94
CA TYR A 227 -1.71 6.61 3.79
C TYR A 227 -2.92 5.70 3.52
N SER A 228 -3.41 4.98 4.54
CA SER A 228 -4.51 4.02 4.38
C SER A 228 -5.79 4.70 3.89
N ALA A 229 -6.14 5.86 4.45
CA ALA A 229 -7.28 6.65 3.99
C ALA A 229 -7.09 7.16 2.55
N ALA A 230 -5.91 7.70 2.20
CA ALA A 230 -5.61 8.16 0.86
C ALA A 230 -5.72 7.04 -0.17
N ALA A 231 -5.10 5.89 0.09
CA ALA A 231 -5.13 4.73 -0.80
C ALA A 231 -6.55 4.22 -1.07
N LEU A 232 -7.43 4.21 -0.05
CA LEU A 232 -8.84 3.87 -0.25
C LEU A 232 -9.57 4.92 -1.09
N LEU A 233 -9.38 6.21 -0.79
CA LEU A 233 -10.06 7.28 -1.50
C LEU A 233 -9.62 7.44 -2.96
N GLU A 234 -8.44 6.92 -3.35
CA GLU A 234 -8.02 6.81 -4.74
C GLU A 234 -8.90 5.84 -5.55
N THR A 235 -9.58 4.89 -4.89
CA THR A 235 -10.50 3.96 -5.53
C THR A 235 -11.89 4.56 -5.80
N LEU A 236 -12.18 5.77 -5.27
CA LEU A 236 -13.41 6.49 -5.59
C LEU A 236 -13.50 6.75 -7.11
N PRO A 237 -14.66 6.49 -7.72
CA PRO A 237 -14.87 6.76 -9.15
C PRO A 237 -14.53 8.21 -9.51
N ASN A 238 -14.01 8.41 -10.70
CA ASN A 238 -13.84 9.74 -11.26
C ASN A 238 -15.18 10.30 -11.78
N ARG A 239 -15.27 11.59 -11.89
CA ARG A 239 -16.42 12.28 -12.53
C ARG A 239 -16.37 12.17 -14.03
#